data_f94a9c4cb40f339e26053d01735f64f3
#
_entry.id   f94a9c4cb40f339e26053d01735f64f3
#
_cell.length_a   1.000
_cell.length_b   1.000
_cell.length_c   1.000
_cell.angle_alpha   90.00
_cell.angle_beta   90.00
_cell.angle_gamma   90.00
#
_symmetry.space_group_name_H-M   'P 1'
#
loop_
_entity.id
_entity.type
_entity.pdbx_description
1 polymer ?
#
loop_
_entity_poly.entity_id
_entity_poly.type
_entity_poly.pdbx_seq_one_letter_code
_entity_poly.pdbx_strand_id
1 'polypeptide(L)'
;MRQAENRRLSHRRIVLLIVTGLVMAFIFLQSLLPQSVSAEESGWFAEHIVNPPLRLFGIAPQGDTIVRKIAHITEFAILSILLVFCFRGQIAKSAGVGFTAAFLDESIQLLSDRGALITDVWIDLIGVAAGSLIGWLILRAATRRTKTKKRI
;
A
#
# COMPACT_ATOMS: atom_id res chain seq x y z
N MET A 1 -7.84 -2.82 36.22
CA MET A 1 -6.86 -3.24 35.16
C MET A 1 -7.54 -3.62 33.85
N ARG A 2 -8.53 -4.52 33.77
CA ARG A 2 -9.21 -4.92 32.51
C ARG A 2 -9.85 -3.77 31.70
N GLN A 3 -10.43 -2.77 32.35
CA GLN A 3 -11.05 -1.63 31.63
C GLN A 3 -10.03 -0.72 30.95
N ALA A 4 -8.87 -0.49 31.56
CA ALA A 4 -7.79 0.29 30.97
C ALA A 4 -7.15 -0.43 29.77
N GLU A 5 -7.02 -1.76 29.85
CA GLU A 5 -6.53 -2.61 28.77
C GLU A 5 -7.50 -2.62 27.58
N ASN A 6 -8.80 -2.76 27.84
CA ASN A 6 -9.82 -2.70 26.80
C ASN A 6 -9.87 -1.33 26.11
N ARG A 7 -9.70 -0.23 26.84
CA ARG A 7 -9.60 1.12 26.26
C ARG A 7 -8.37 1.28 25.36
N ARG A 8 -7.21 0.77 25.77
CA ARG A 8 -5.97 0.83 24.97
C ARG A 8 -6.09 0.01 23.68
N LEU A 9 -6.70 -1.18 23.73
CA LEU A 9 -6.93 -2.01 22.54
C LEU A 9 -7.92 -1.35 21.57
N SER A 10 -8.98 -0.71 22.10
CA SER A 10 -9.94 0.06 21.31
C SER A 10 -9.26 1.25 20.63
N HIS A 11 -8.43 2.01 21.35
CA HIS A 11 -7.72 3.17 20.80
C HIS A 11 -6.74 2.79 19.66
N ARG A 12 -5.93 1.75 19.86
CA ARG A 12 -5.02 1.25 18.81
C ARG A 12 -5.76 0.82 17.54
N ARG A 13 -6.93 0.21 17.71
CA ARG A 13 -7.76 -0.21 16.58
C ARG A 13 -8.33 0.99 15.82
N ILE A 14 -8.79 2.00 16.54
CA ILE A 14 -9.29 3.24 15.94
C ILE A 14 -8.18 3.93 15.15
N VAL A 15 -6.99 4.08 15.73
CA VAL A 15 -5.82 4.66 15.04
C VAL A 15 -5.48 3.88 13.77
N LEU A 16 -5.46 2.55 13.85
CA LEU A 16 -5.19 1.70 12.68
C LEU A 16 -6.22 1.91 11.57
N LEU A 17 -7.51 1.98 11.91
CA LEU A 17 -8.57 2.24 10.94
C LEU A 17 -8.44 3.63 10.31
N ILE A 18 -8.13 4.65 11.11
CA ILE A 18 -7.89 6.02 10.61
C ILE A 18 -6.71 6.04 9.65
N VAL A 19 -5.57 5.44 10.03
CA VAL A 19 -4.38 5.39 9.17
C VAL A 19 -4.68 4.65 7.87
N THR A 20 -5.40 3.53 7.93
CA THR A 20 -5.81 2.78 6.74
C THR A 20 -6.71 3.62 5.82
N GLY A 21 -7.68 4.34 6.41
CA GLY A 21 -8.55 5.26 5.68
C GLY A 21 -7.79 6.42 5.04
N LEU A 22 -6.80 6.99 5.75
CA LEU A 22 -5.96 8.07 5.22
C LEU A 22 -5.08 7.59 4.06
N VAL A 23 -4.50 6.40 4.15
CA VAL A 23 -3.72 5.80 3.05
C VAL A 23 -4.60 5.56 1.83
N MET A 24 -5.79 4.99 2.02
CA MET A 24 -6.74 4.79 0.94
C MET A 24 -7.18 6.12 0.29
N ALA A 25 -7.48 7.12 1.11
CA ALA A 25 -7.84 8.44 0.61
C ALA A 25 -6.68 9.10 -0.15
N PHE A 26 -5.44 8.94 0.32
CA PHE A 26 -4.24 9.42 -0.37
C PHE A 26 -4.12 8.80 -1.76
N ILE A 27 -4.24 7.47 -1.89
CA ILE A 27 -4.19 6.76 -3.17
C ILE A 27 -5.24 7.35 -4.13
N PHE A 28 -6.50 7.44 -3.70
CA PHE A 28 -7.57 7.96 -4.56
C PHE A 28 -7.40 9.44 -4.92
N LEU A 29 -6.86 10.27 -4.02
CA LEU A 29 -6.56 11.67 -4.33
C LEU A 29 -5.45 11.79 -5.37
N GLN A 30 -4.41 10.97 -5.28
CA GLN A 30 -3.36 10.90 -6.30
C GLN A 30 -3.93 10.49 -7.67
N SER A 31 -4.91 9.60 -7.71
CA SER A 31 -5.55 9.14 -8.95
C SER A 31 -6.46 10.17 -9.59
N LEU A 32 -6.90 11.19 -8.84
CA LEU A 32 -7.63 12.33 -9.36
C LEU A 32 -6.72 13.39 -10.02
N LEU A 33 -5.42 13.36 -9.77
CA LEU A 33 -4.49 14.34 -10.34
C LEU A 33 -4.36 14.15 -11.87
N PRO A 34 -4.28 15.23 -12.66
CA PRO A 34 -4.02 15.13 -14.09
C PRO A 34 -2.70 14.37 -14.38
N GLN A 35 -2.65 13.68 -15.52
CA GLN A 35 -1.48 12.90 -15.91
C GLN A 35 -0.20 13.75 -15.98
N SER A 36 -0.30 15.00 -16.40
CA SER A 36 0.85 15.92 -16.47
C SER A 36 1.47 16.18 -15.10
N VAL A 37 0.65 16.39 -14.07
CA VAL A 37 1.12 16.62 -12.69
C VAL A 37 1.77 15.35 -12.15
N SER A 38 1.12 14.20 -12.30
CA SER A 38 1.66 12.92 -11.85
C SER A 38 2.95 12.52 -12.57
N ALA A 39 3.09 12.85 -13.87
CA ALA A 39 4.32 12.63 -14.62
C ALA A 39 5.46 13.53 -14.17
N GLU A 40 5.17 14.81 -13.86
CA GLU A 40 6.15 15.76 -13.34
C GLU A 40 6.67 15.31 -11.96
N GLU A 41 5.78 14.95 -11.03
CA GLU A 41 6.15 14.42 -9.72
C GLU A 41 7.01 13.16 -9.83
N SER A 42 6.56 12.18 -10.64
CA SER A 42 7.29 10.93 -10.86
C SER A 42 8.65 11.15 -11.54
N GLY A 43 8.72 12.09 -12.49
CA GLY A 43 9.95 12.48 -13.17
C GLY A 43 10.94 13.13 -12.20
N TRP A 44 10.49 14.05 -11.36
CA TRP A 44 11.32 14.64 -10.32
C TRP A 44 11.88 13.58 -9.36
N PHE A 45 11.01 12.66 -8.92
CA PHE A 45 11.39 11.57 -8.02
C PHE A 45 12.38 10.61 -8.69
N ALA A 46 12.16 10.32 -9.98
CA ALA A 46 13.09 9.51 -10.78
C ALA A 46 14.47 10.16 -10.81
N GLU A 47 14.55 11.44 -11.11
CA GLU A 47 15.81 12.14 -11.32
C GLU A 47 16.61 12.39 -10.03
N HIS A 48 15.92 12.72 -8.94
CA HIS A 48 16.57 13.13 -7.69
C HIS A 48 16.74 12.03 -6.66
N ILE A 49 15.90 11.00 -6.71
CA ILE A 49 15.89 9.95 -5.67
C ILE A 49 16.29 8.59 -6.26
N VAL A 50 15.68 8.18 -7.39
CA VAL A 50 15.87 6.82 -7.93
C VAL A 50 17.14 6.71 -8.76
N ASN A 51 17.37 7.64 -9.68
CA ASN A 51 18.46 7.57 -10.62
C ASN A 51 19.86 7.82 -10.04
N PRO A 52 20.08 8.68 -9.02
CA PRO A 52 21.42 8.87 -8.46
C PRO A 52 22.06 7.58 -7.96
N PRO A 53 21.42 6.76 -7.09
CA PRO A 53 22.01 5.48 -6.69
C PRO A 53 22.15 4.48 -7.87
N LEU A 54 21.20 4.44 -8.82
CA LEU A 54 21.30 3.55 -9.96
C LEU A 54 22.54 3.85 -10.82
N ARG A 55 22.82 5.14 -11.05
CA ARG A 55 24.04 5.57 -11.78
C ARG A 55 25.32 5.12 -11.09
N LEU A 56 25.36 5.12 -9.74
CA LEU A 56 26.52 4.62 -8.99
C LEU A 56 26.80 3.13 -9.22
N PHE A 57 25.75 2.35 -9.50
CA PHE A 57 25.87 0.92 -9.82
C PHE A 57 25.94 0.64 -11.34
N GLY A 58 26.06 1.67 -12.19
CA GLY A 58 26.11 1.50 -13.65
C GLY A 58 24.79 1.07 -14.27
N ILE A 59 23.66 1.23 -13.56
CA ILE A 59 22.32 0.88 -14.04
C ILE A 59 21.74 2.07 -14.80
N ALA A 60 21.10 1.78 -15.95
CA ALA A 60 20.47 2.82 -16.76
C ALA A 60 19.39 3.61 -15.96
N PRO A 61 19.30 4.93 -16.17
CA PRO A 61 18.28 5.75 -15.55
C PRO A 61 16.86 5.25 -15.87
N GLN A 62 15.97 5.29 -14.90
CA GLN A 62 14.58 4.91 -15.06
C GLN A 62 13.72 6.14 -15.36
N GLY A 63 12.73 5.98 -16.24
CA GLY A 63 11.77 7.03 -16.57
C GLY A 63 10.65 7.16 -15.53
N ASP A 64 9.88 8.23 -15.65
CA ASP A 64 8.70 8.55 -14.83
C ASP A 64 7.68 7.41 -14.77
N THR A 65 7.43 6.74 -15.88
CA THR A 65 6.46 5.64 -15.98
C THR A 65 6.82 4.46 -15.08
N ILE A 66 8.10 4.07 -15.01
CA ILE A 66 8.55 2.95 -14.17
C ILE A 66 8.46 3.35 -12.70
N VAL A 67 8.88 4.57 -12.37
CA VAL A 67 8.81 5.09 -11.00
C VAL A 67 7.36 5.15 -10.53
N ARG A 68 6.43 5.61 -11.36
CA ARG A 68 5.00 5.63 -11.05
C ARG A 68 4.45 4.23 -10.78
N LYS A 69 4.79 3.23 -11.60
CA LYS A 69 4.37 1.84 -11.38
C LYS A 69 4.89 1.27 -10.07
N ILE A 70 6.14 1.55 -9.71
CA ILE A 70 6.72 1.15 -8.44
C ILE A 70 6.00 1.84 -7.28
N ALA A 71 5.65 3.13 -7.42
CA ALA A 71 4.87 3.85 -6.43
C ALA A 71 3.52 3.18 -6.18
N HIS A 72 2.73 2.87 -7.22
CA HIS A 72 1.46 2.15 -7.12
C HIS A 72 1.61 0.78 -6.40
N ILE A 73 2.59 -0.05 -6.82
CA ILE A 73 2.87 -1.32 -6.13
C ILE A 73 3.12 -1.08 -4.63
N THR A 74 3.90 -0.06 -4.28
CA THR A 74 4.26 0.26 -2.91
C THR A 74 3.05 0.74 -2.10
N GLU A 75 2.25 1.63 -2.65
CA GLU A 75 1.04 2.18 -2.03
C GLU A 75 0.01 1.08 -1.74
N PHE A 76 -0.27 0.22 -2.72
CA PHE A 76 -1.19 -0.91 -2.54
C PHE A 76 -0.62 -1.99 -1.62
N ALA A 77 0.71 -2.18 -1.57
CA ALA A 77 1.34 -3.07 -0.60
C ALA A 77 1.17 -2.53 0.83
N ILE A 78 1.42 -1.24 1.06
CA ILE A 78 1.22 -0.59 2.36
C ILE A 78 -0.25 -0.68 2.78
N LEU A 79 -1.19 -0.34 1.90
CA LEU A 79 -2.62 -0.46 2.15
C LEU A 79 -2.99 -1.88 2.58
N SER A 80 -2.51 -2.89 1.85
CA SER A 80 -2.84 -4.29 2.11
C SER A 80 -2.22 -4.81 3.41
N ILE A 81 -1.01 -4.38 3.77
CA ILE A 81 -0.44 -4.66 5.09
C ILE A 81 -1.37 -4.14 6.20
N LEU A 82 -1.82 -2.90 6.09
CA LEU A 82 -2.72 -2.28 7.07
C LEU A 82 -4.07 -3.02 7.13
N LEU A 83 -4.64 -3.39 5.98
CA LEU A 83 -5.87 -4.17 5.90
C LEU A 83 -5.74 -5.53 6.60
N VAL A 84 -4.61 -6.23 6.45
CA VAL A 84 -4.35 -7.50 7.16
C VAL A 84 -4.39 -7.30 8.67
N PHE A 85 -3.83 -6.21 9.19
CA PHE A 85 -3.91 -5.89 10.61
C PHE A 85 -5.34 -5.51 11.03
N CYS A 86 -6.08 -4.73 10.23
CA CYS A 86 -7.48 -4.39 10.48
C CYS A 86 -8.36 -5.63 10.56
N PHE A 87 -8.18 -6.57 9.64
CA PHE A 87 -8.94 -7.82 9.57
C PHE A 87 -8.32 -8.97 10.38
N ARG A 88 -7.33 -8.68 11.24
CA ARG A 88 -6.70 -9.65 12.15
C ARG A 88 -6.16 -10.90 11.45
N GLY A 89 -5.57 -10.74 10.29
CA GLY A 89 -4.97 -11.82 9.51
C GLY A 89 -5.94 -12.60 8.61
N GLN A 90 -7.17 -12.13 8.41
CA GLN A 90 -8.12 -12.70 7.45
C GLN A 90 -7.73 -12.27 6.03
N ILE A 91 -6.80 -13.00 5.39
CA ILE A 91 -6.20 -12.65 4.10
C ILE A 91 -7.26 -12.44 3.03
N ALA A 92 -8.26 -13.33 2.92
CA ALA A 92 -9.29 -13.22 1.90
C ALA A 92 -10.07 -11.90 1.98
N LYS A 93 -10.40 -11.42 3.20
CA LYS A 93 -11.06 -10.13 3.38
C LYS A 93 -10.13 -8.97 3.05
N SER A 94 -8.88 -9.04 3.50
CA SER A 94 -7.87 -8.00 3.22
C SER A 94 -7.62 -7.87 1.73
N ALA A 95 -7.39 -8.99 1.05
CA ALA A 95 -7.18 -9.01 -0.39
C ALA A 95 -8.43 -8.58 -1.17
N GLY A 96 -9.63 -8.98 -0.74
CA GLY A 96 -10.88 -8.55 -1.36
C GLY A 96 -11.08 -7.04 -1.30
N VAL A 97 -10.84 -6.42 -0.15
CA VAL A 97 -10.90 -4.95 -0.01
C VAL A 97 -9.79 -4.27 -0.83
N GLY A 98 -8.56 -4.81 -0.80
CA GLY A 98 -7.45 -4.32 -1.61
C GLY A 98 -7.74 -4.39 -3.11
N PHE A 99 -8.30 -5.50 -3.59
CA PHE A 99 -8.76 -5.67 -4.98
C PHE A 99 -9.81 -4.62 -5.36
N THR A 100 -10.80 -4.43 -4.49
CA THR A 100 -11.86 -3.44 -4.74
C THR A 100 -11.27 -2.03 -4.80
N ALA A 101 -10.30 -1.71 -3.93
CA ALA A 101 -9.62 -0.43 -3.95
C ALA A 101 -8.82 -0.23 -5.24
N ALA A 102 -8.08 -1.24 -5.72
CA ALA A 102 -7.34 -1.18 -6.99
C ALA A 102 -8.28 -0.95 -8.18
N PHE A 103 -9.41 -1.65 -8.23
CA PHE A 103 -10.40 -1.46 -9.27
C PHE A 103 -11.03 -0.06 -9.25
N LEU A 104 -11.32 0.46 -8.06
CA LEU A 104 -11.85 1.82 -7.90
C LEU A 104 -10.82 2.87 -8.30
N ASP A 105 -9.56 2.67 -7.94
CA ASP A 105 -8.45 3.56 -8.31
C ASP A 105 -8.35 3.72 -9.82
N GLU A 106 -8.32 2.61 -10.55
CA GLU A 106 -8.28 2.62 -12.01
C GLU A 106 -9.54 3.25 -12.62
N SER A 107 -10.70 3.02 -12.00
CA SER A 107 -11.96 3.66 -12.42
C SER A 107 -11.90 5.18 -12.25
N ILE A 108 -11.29 5.68 -11.18
CA ILE A 108 -11.06 7.11 -10.95
C ILE A 108 -10.10 7.67 -11.99
N GLN A 109 -9.00 6.96 -12.28
CA GLN A 109 -8.03 7.38 -13.31
C GLN A 109 -8.68 7.46 -14.69
N LEU A 110 -9.57 6.54 -15.03
CA LEU A 110 -10.32 6.56 -16.29
C LEU A 110 -11.22 7.80 -16.39
N LEU A 111 -11.86 8.20 -15.28
CA LEU A 111 -12.71 9.38 -15.22
C LEU A 111 -11.94 10.71 -15.23
N SER A 112 -10.67 10.69 -14.84
CA SER A 112 -9.79 11.86 -14.79
C SER A 112 -8.91 12.03 -16.03
N ASP A 113 -9.25 11.38 -17.15
CA ASP A 113 -8.49 11.45 -18.42
C ASP A 113 -7.02 11.05 -18.31
N ARG A 114 -6.67 10.19 -17.34
CA ARG A 114 -5.27 9.76 -17.09
C ARG A 114 -4.80 8.63 -18.02
N GLY A 115 -5.63 8.19 -18.97
CA GLY A 115 -5.28 7.11 -19.87
C GLY A 115 -5.13 5.76 -19.14
N ALA A 116 -6.05 5.49 -18.23
CA ALA A 116 -6.13 4.26 -17.47
C ALA A 116 -6.03 3.02 -18.38
N LEU A 117 -5.17 2.09 -18.01
CA LEU A 117 -4.98 0.83 -18.73
C LEU A 117 -5.36 -0.33 -17.81
N ILE A 118 -6.13 -1.27 -18.32
CA ILE A 118 -6.47 -2.52 -17.58
C ILE A 118 -5.22 -3.22 -17.03
N THR A 119 -4.05 -3.01 -17.67
CA THR A 119 -2.76 -3.50 -17.19
C THR A 119 -2.33 -2.89 -15.87
N ASP A 120 -2.77 -1.68 -15.53
CA ASP A 120 -2.34 -0.99 -14.32
C ASP A 120 -3.07 -1.56 -13.08
N VAL A 121 -4.30 -2.07 -13.25
CA VAL A 121 -4.97 -2.90 -12.22
C VAL A 121 -4.09 -4.09 -11.80
N TRP A 122 -3.45 -4.77 -12.76
CA TRP A 122 -2.58 -5.91 -12.43
C TRP A 122 -1.34 -5.51 -11.63
N ILE A 123 -0.82 -4.32 -11.86
CA ILE A 123 0.31 -3.76 -11.11
C ILE A 123 -0.10 -3.50 -9.65
N ASP A 124 -1.26 -2.89 -9.44
CA ASP A 124 -1.83 -2.66 -8.12
C ASP A 124 -2.10 -3.98 -7.39
N LEU A 125 -2.61 -4.98 -8.12
CA LEU A 125 -2.85 -6.32 -7.55
C LEU A 125 -1.57 -7.04 -7.13
N ILE A 126 -0.44 -6.81 -7.80
CA ILE A 126 0.88 -7.28 -7.33
C ILE A 126 1.18 -6.65 -5.96
N GLY A 127 0.94 -5.35 -5.80
CA GLY A 127 1.06 -4.66 -4.53
C GLY A 127 0.15 -5.25 -3.46
N VAL A 128 -1.13 -5.48 -3.79
CA VAL A 128 -2.11 -6.10 -2.88
C VAL A 128 -1.67 -7.49 -2.44
N ALA A 129 -1.21 -8.33 -3.35
CA ALA A 129 -0.77 -9.69 -3.04
C ALA A 129 0.48 -9.69 -2.17
N ALA A 130 1.50 -8.91 -2.54
CA ALA A 130 2.74 -8.78 -1.79
C ALA A 130 2.49 -8.23 -0.38
N GLY A 131 1.73 -7.15 -0.27
CA GLY A 131 1.40 -6.53 1.01
C GLY A 131 0.57 -7.44 1.92
N SER A 132 -0.40 -8.17 1.37
CA SER A 132 -1.20 -9.15 2.11
C SER A 132 -0.33 -10.28 2.66
N LEU A 133 0.60 -10.80 1.87
CA LEU A 133 1.53 -11.84 2.30
C LEU A 133 2.48 -11.32 3.39
N ILE A 134 3.09 -10.16 3.19
CA ILE A 134 4.00 -9.54 4.16
C ILE A 134 3.28 -9.28 5.49
N GLY A 135 2.11 -8.64 5.44
CA GLY A 135 1.32 -8.34 6.63
C GLY A 135 0.92 -9.59 7.41
N TRP A 136 0.54 -10.66 6.69
CA TRP A 136 0.23 -11.96 7.30
C TRP A 136 1.45 -12.60 7.97
N LEU A 137 2.61 -12.58 7.30
CA LEU A 137 3.86 -13.12 7.86
C LEU A 137 4.26 -12.37 9.13
N ILE A 138 4.18 -11.03 9.13
CA ILE A 138 4.48 -10.19 10.30
C ILE A 138 3.54 -10.56 11.46
N LEU A 139 2.23 -10.65 11.19
CA LEU A 139 1.24 -10.98 12.22
C LEU A 139 1.44 -12.37 12.79
N ARG A 140 1.76 -13.35 11.92
CA ARG A 140 2.05 -14.73 12.32
C ARG A 140 3.32 -14.84 13.15
N ALA A 141 4.36 -14.11 12.80
CA ALA A 141 5.60 -14.07 13.59
C ALA A 141 5.38 -13.44 14.97
N ALA A 142 4.62 -12.34 15.05
CA ALA A 142 4.29 -11.68 16.31
C ALA A 142 3.49 -12.59 17.26
N THR A 143 2.51 -13.35 16.71
CA THR A 143 1.69 -14.27 17.52
C THR A 143 2.47 -15.49 18.00
N ARG A 144 3.45 -15.97 17.24
CA ARG A 144 4.33 -17.06 17.67
C ARG A 144 5.19 -16.64 18.85
N ARG A 145 5.82 -15.45 18.80
CA ARG A 145 6.68 -14.92 19.88
C ARG A 145 5.93 -14.79 21.22
N THR A 146 4.69 -14.36 21.19
CA THR A 146 3.87 -14.21 22.41
C THR A 146 3.49 -15.54 23.02
N LYS A 147 3.32 -16.61 22.23
CA LYS A 147 3.02 -17.95 22.76
C LYS A 147 4.25 -18.59 23.42
N THR A 148 5.45 -18.39 22.89
CA THR A 148 6.69 -18.90 23.47
C THR A 148 6.99 -18.25 24.81
N LYS A 149 6.79 -16.93 24.93
CA LYS A 149 7.04 -16.18 26.17
C LYS A 149 6.05 -16.50 27.32
N LYS A 150 4.92 -17.13 27.02
CA LYS A 150 3.93 -17.57 28.04
C LYS A 150 4.18 -19.01 28.53
N ARG A 151 5.14 -19.73 27.92
CA ARG A 151 5.47 -21.13 28.30
C ARG A 151 6.73 -21.25 29.16
N ILE A 152 7.45 -20.15 29.37
CA ILE A 152 8.58 -19.98 30.27
C ILE A 152 8.08 -19.24 31.51
#